data_a96b7bbc8193dd9f9893ca705052406c
#
_entry.id   a96b7bbc8193dd9f9893ca705052406c
#
_cell.length_a   1.000
_cell.length_b   1.000
_cell.length_c   1.000
_cell.angle_alpha   90.00
_cell.angle_beta   90.00
_cell.angle_gamma   90.00
#
_symmetry.space_group_name_H-M   'P 1'
#
loop_
_entity.id
_entity.type
_entity.pdbx_description
1 polymer ?
#
loop_
_entity_poly.entity_id
_entity_poly.type
_entity_poly.pdbx_seq_one_letter_code
_entity_poly.pdbx_strand_id
1 'polypeptide(L)'
;MDKFSAAKLVILTTRYIYETAVNPDSINLVGLKTERTFLDIKGSQSLFISEHKLVRDSLVSNFKRDERINNKKEGKDFSKLGIGKSGEQSFFDYYILKDIPDQKVYYYDRVGGKQIYYQEDRPIQWHVTNDVEKQNGYSSQKATASFAGRTWTAWFTKDINVSDGPYKFSGLPGLIVKLEDDKGDYKFDLIKKVVVKNSFEEPMDADARKSSRVNFHGDKAALELELSKNKRSINGGNNGGMQGFEAGRHQGGMNGGGRDGMRGGGMRRGGTGMNGGNSDLPAQSFGSGNTSFNTGSQNPIELQ
;
A
#
# COMPACT_ATOMS: atom_id res chain seq x y z
N MET A 1 -48.69 -9.31 23.27
CA MET A 1 -47.93 -8.43 22.39
C MET A 1 -46.53 -8.98 22.28
N ASP A 2 -46.33 -9.82 21.29
CA ASP A 2 -45.07 -10.53 21.09
C ASP A 2 -44.04 -9.58 20.45
N LYS A 3 -42.96 -9.34 21.19
CA LYS A 3 -41.78 -8.63 20.65
C LYS A 3 -41.04 -9.57 19.70
N PHE A 4 -41.37 -9.49 18.42
CA PHE A 4 -40.52 -10.08 17.40
C PHE A 4 -39.17 -9.36 17.44
N SER A 5 -38.19 -9.99 18.07
CA SER A 5 -36.78 -9.63 17.93
C SER A 5 -36.40 -9.91 16.50
N ALA A 6 -36.18 -8.86 15.69
CA ALA A 6 -35.66 -9.00 14.35
C ALA A 6 -34.27 -9.65 14.46
N ALA A 7 -34.22 -10.95 14.16
CA ALA A 7 -32.95 -11.65 14.07
C ALA A 7 -32.09 -10.94 13.01
N LYS A 8 -31.01 -10.33 13.44
CA LYS A 8 -30.02 -9.70 12.53
C LYS A 8 -29.53 -10.78 11.58
N LEU A 9 -29.93 -10.69 10.32
CA LEU A 9 -29.52 -11.63 9.29
C LEU A 9 -27.98 -11.56 9.18
N VAL A 10 -27.31 -12.61 9.63
CA VAL A 10 -25.86 -12.72 9.53
C VAL A 10 -25.54 -13.17 8.10
N ILE A 11 -25.16 -12.24 7.25
CA ILE A 11 -24.67 -12.57 5.91
C ILE A 11 -23.27 -13.17 6.09
N LEU A 12 -23.16 -14.47 5.80
CA LEU A 12 -21.87 -15.16 5.84
C LEU A 12 -21.03 -14.76 4.64
N THR A 13 -19.75 -14.61 4.86
CA THR A 13 -18.76 -14.37 3.80
C THR A 13 -18.10 -15.68 3.42
N THR A 14 -18.09 -16.00 2.14
CA THR A 14 -17.29 -17.10 1.61
C THR A 14 -15.96 -16.56 1.16
N ARG A 15 -14.87 -17.06 1.74
CA ARG A 15 -13.50 -16.74 1.38
C ARG A 15 -12.90 -17.84 0.53
N TYR A 16 -12.42 -17.46 -0.64
CA TYR A 16 -11.60 -18.28 -1.51
C TYR A 16 -10.15 -17.85 -1.34
N ILE A 17 -9.27 -18.77 -0.98
CA ILE A 17 -7.85 -18.53 -0.70
C ILE A 17 -7.07 -19.00 -1.90
N TYR A 18 -6.30 -18.08 -2.49
CA TYR A 18 -5.39 -18.38 -3.59
C TYR A 18 -3.95 -18.33 -3.09
N GLU A 19 -3.14 -19.31 -3.49
CA GLU A 19 -1.70 -19.17 -3.53
C GLU A 19 -1.34 -18.38 -4.77
N THR A 20 -0.66 -17.25 -4.56
CA THR A 20 -0.34 -16.32 -5.63
C THR A 20 1.16 -16.24 -5.79
N ALA A 21 1.66 -16.70 -6.92
CA ALA A 21 3.07 -16.58 -7.29
C ALA A 21 3.27 -15.34 -8.17
N VAL A 22 4.30 -14.56 -7.86
CA VAL A 22 4.67 -13.34 -8.58
C VAL A 22 6.15 -13.37 -8.89
N ASN A 23 6.52 -13.06 -10.13
CA ASN A 23 7.88 -12.74 -10.51
C ASN A 23 8.08 -11.22 -10.39
N PRO A 24 8.75 -10.72 -9.34
CA PRO A 24 8.88 -9.29 -9.10
C PRO A 24 9.80 -8.58 -10.08
N ASP A 25 10.64 -9.33 -10.79
CA ASP A 25 11.64 -8.80 -11.70
C ASP A 25 11.75 -9.70 -12.93
N SER A 26 11.30 -9.20 -14.08
CA SER A 26 11.33 -9.92 -15.35
C SER A 26 12.73 -10.02 -15.96
N ILE A 27 13.71 -9.26 -15.46
CA ILE A 27 15.07 -9.19 -16.00
C ILE A 27 16.00 -10.11 -15.21
N ASN A 28 15.89 -10.10 -13.90
CA ASN A 28 16.65 -10.98 -13.02
C ASN A 28 15.80 -12.20 -12.70
N LEU A 29 16.29 -13.38 -13.03
CA LEU A 29 15.68 -14.67 -12.67
C LEU A 29 15.64 -14.91 -11.15
N VAL A 30 15.29 -13.89 -10.40
CA VAL A 30 14.98 -14.00 -8.97
C VAL A 30 13.70 -14.81 -8.89
N GLY A 31 13.77 -15.98 -8.29
CA GLY A 31 12.68 -16.95 -8.27
C GLY A 31 11.34 -16.35 -7.86
N LEU A 32 10.27 -16.94 -8.35
CA LEU A 32 8.90 -16.61 -8.00
C LEU A 32 8.76 -16.46 -6.47
N LYS A 33 8.17 -15.38 -6.06
CA LYS A 33 7.77 -15.16 -4.67
C LYS A 33 6.29 -15.48 -4.54
N THR A 34 5.92 -16.10 -3.43
CA THR A 34 4.54 -16.50 -3.19
C THR A 34 3.95 -15.73 -2.01
N GLU A 35 2.69 -15.34 -2.15
CA GLU A 35 1.86 -14.85 -1.03
C GLU A 35 0.45 -15.41 -1.16
N ARG A 36 -0.32 -15.37 -0.07
CA ARG A 36 -1.74 -15.70 -0.12
C ARG A 36 -2.55 -14.47 -0.42
N THR A 37 -3.52 -14.65 -1.31
CA THR A 37 -4.54 -13.64 -1.58
C THR A 37 -5.92 -14.21 -1.33
N PHE A 38 -6.83 -13.36 -0.92
CA PHE A 38 -8.19 -13.72 -0.57
C PHE A 38 -9.19 -13.08 -1.52
N LEU A 39 -10.17 -13.87 -1.92
CA LEU A 39 -11.37 -13.41 -2.59
C LEU A 39 -12.55 -13.68 -1.66
N ASP A 40 -13.02 -12.64 -1.00
CA ASP A 40 -14.15 -12.69 -0.08
C ASP A 40 -15.44 -12.32 -0.81
N ILE A 41 -16.41 -13.23 -0.82
CA ILE A 41 -17.71 -13.02 -1.47
C ILE A 41 -18.78 -12.90 -0.40
N LYS A 42 -19.51 -11.77 -0.43
CA LYS A 42 -20.60 -11.45 0.48
C LYS A 42 -21.79 -10.89 -0.31
N GLY A 43 -22.81 -11.70 -0.48
CA GLY A 43 -23.97 -11.34 -1.32
C GLY A 43 -23.55 -11.10 -2.76
N SER A 44 -23.83 -9.89 -3.26
CA SER A 44 -23.52 -9.46 -4.63
C SER A 44 -22.12 -8.85 -4.79
N GLN A 45 -21.36 -8.71 -3.73
CA GLN A 45 -20.06 -8.06 -3.75
C GLN A 45 -18.93 -9.02 -3.44
N SER A 46 -17.78 -8.77 -4.01
CA SER A 46 -16.54 -9.44 -3.64
C SER A 46 -15.41 -8.46 -3.36
N LEU A 47 -14.50 -8.88 -2.48
CA LEU A 47 -13.28 -8.16 -2.11
C LEU A 47 -12.08 -9.06 -2.40
N PHE A 48 -11.18 -8.60 -3.27
CA PHE A 48 -9.86 -9.21 -3.43
C PHE A 48 -8.82 -8.41 -2.64
N ILE A 49 -8.05 -9.10 -1.80
CA ILE A 49 -7.05 -8.49 -0.91
C ILE A 49 -5.92 -9.49 -0.61
N SER A 50 -4.69 -8.99 -0.44
CA SER A 50 -3.57 -9.79 0.08
C SER A 50 -3.76 -10.13 1.56
N GLU A 51 -3.33 -11.33 1.98
CA GLU A 51 -3.30 -11.73 3.39
C GLU A 51 -2.47 -10.76 4.22
N HIS A 52 -1.29 -10.37 3.74
CA HIS A 52 -0.39 -9.45 4.43
C HIS A 52 -1.03 -8.07 4.65
N LYS A 53 -1.69 -7.55 3.61
CA LYS A 53 -2.43 -6.29 3.72
C LYS A 53 -3.59 -6.41 4.71
N LEU A 54 -4.39 -7.46 4.62
CA LEU A 54 -5.53 -7.69 5.50
C LEU A 54 -5.11 -7.76 6.98
N VAL A 55 -4.06 -8.52 7.28
CA VAL A 55 -3.53 -8.65 8.64
C VAL A 55 -3.03 -7.30 9.15
N ARG A 56 -2.23 -6.59 8.37
CA ARG A 56 -1.72 -5.27 8.72
C ARG A 56 -2.84 -4.25 9.00
N ASP A 57 -3.81 -4.15 8.10
CA ASP A 57 -4.89 -3.18 8.22
C ASP A 57 -5.83 -3.53 9.38
N SER A 58 -6.05 -4.82 9.65
CA SER A 58 -6.79 -5.30 10.81
C SER A 58 -6.09 -4.94 12.13
N LEU A 59 -4.77 -5.14 12.23
CA LEU A 59 -3.98 -4.78 13.42
C LEU A 59 -4.03 -3.27 13.68
N VAL A 60 -3.86 -2.45 12.64
CA VAL A 60 -3.94 -0.98 12.74
C VAL A 60 -5.34 -0.54 13.19
N SER A 61 -6.40 -1.16 12.68
CA SER A 61 -7.78 -0.84 13.04
C SER A 61 -8.09 -1.20 14.49
N ASN A 62 -7.63 -2.35 14.95
CA ASN A 62 -7.79 -2.78 16.34
C ASN A 62 -7.03 -1.85 17.29
N PHE A 63 -5.79 -1.50 16.97
CA PHE A 63 -4.99 -0.58 17.77
C PHE A 63 -5.66 0.80 17.92
N LYS A 64 -6.16 1.37 16.83
CA LYS A 64 -6.91 2.64 16.86
C LYS A 64 -8.17 2.57 17.71
N ARG A 65 -8.85 1.40 17.73
CA ARG A 65 -10.05 1.19 18.56
C ARG A 65 -9.69 1.13 20.03
N ASP A 66 -8.64 0.40 20.39
CA ASP A 66 -8.19 0.25 21.77
C ASP A 66 -7.71 1.57 22.37
N GLU A 67 -7.02 2.41 21.57
CA GLU A 67 -6.65 3.78 21.98
C GLU A 67 -7.86 4.67 22.28
N ARG A 68 -8.93 4.56 21.47
CA ARG A 68 -10.18 5.33 21.71
C ARG A 68 -10.87 4.93 23.01
N ILE A 69 -10.80 3.64 23.37
CA ILE A 69 -11.39 3.10 24.59
C ILE A 69 -10.58 3.50 25.82
N ASN A 70 -9.27 3.48 25.75
CA ASN A 70 -8.39 3.65 26.90
C ASN A 70 -8.01 5.10 27.21
N ASN A 71 -8.39 6.08 26.40
CA ASN A 71 -8.15 7.52 26.59
C ASN A 71 -6.68 7.92 26.93
N LYS A 72 -5.72 7.03 26.72
CA LYS A 72 -4.31 7.28 26.98
C LYS A 72 -3.65 7.90 25.75
N LYS A 73 -3.23 9.15 25.89
CA LYS A 73 -2.36 9.87 24.94
C LYS A 73 -0.88 9.40 25.09
N GLU A 74 -0.64 8.12 25.13
CA GLU A 74 0.73 7.62 25.00
C GLU A 74 1.14 7.72 23.52
N GLY A 75 2.34 8.19 23.27
CA GLY A 75 2.86 8.41 21.93
C GLY A 75 2.66 7.17 21.05
N LYS A 76 2.23 7.40 19.81
CA LYS A 76 1.90 6.37 18.82
C LYS A 76 3.13 5.50 18.50
N ASP A 77 3.39 4.53 19.33
CA ASP A 77 4.48 3.58 19.13
C ASP A 77 3.97 2.36 18.33
N PHE A 78 3.92 2.52 17.02
CA PHE A 78 3.55 1.43 16.09
C PHE A 78 4.58 0.28 16.08
N SER A 79 5.76 0.46 16.71
CA SER A 79 6.76 -0.60 16.78
C SER A 79 6.29 -1.79 17.62
N LYS A 80 5.37 -1.53 18.55
CA LYS A 80 4.76 -2.57 19.42
C LYS A 80 3.81 -3.51 18.66
N LEU A 81 3.34 -3.12 17.48
CA LEU A 81 2.46 -3.96 16.65
C LEU A 81 3.19 -5.06 15.90
N GLY A 82 4.52 -5.13 16.01
CA GLY A 82 5.31 -6.14 15.28
C GLY A 82 5.32 -5.96 13.76
N ILE A 83 4.67 -4.92 13.25
CA ILE A 83 4.56 -4.63 11.81
C ILE A 83 5.92 -4.27 11.18
N GLY A 84 6.91 -3.92 12.01
CA GLY A 84 8.20 -3.37 11.56
C GLY A 84 9.35 -4.36 11.40
N LYS A 85 9.22 -5.63 11.80
CA LYS A 85 10.35 -6.58 11.78
C LYS A 85 10.13 -7.85 10.95
N SER A 86 8.91 -8.17 10.56
CA SER A 86 8.59 -9.27 9.65
C SER A 86 7.94 -8.74 8.37
N GLY A 87 8.49 -7.64 7.87
CA GLY A 87 7.96 -6.96 6.71
C GLY A 87 8.16 -7.75 5.41
N GLU A 88 7.48 -8.87 5.26
CA GLU A 88 7.21 -9.39 3.94
C GLU A 88 6.34 -8.37 3.23
N GLN A 89 6.94 -7.69 2.28
CA GLN A 89 6.28 -6.66 1.48
C GLN A 89 5.27 -7.38 0.58
N SER A 90 3.98 -7.03 0.73
CA SER A 90 2.94 -7.54 -0.16
C SER A 90 3.14 -6.99 -1.57
N PHE A 91 2.93 -7.83 -2.58
CA PHE A 91 2.85 -7.41 -3.98
C PHE A 91 1.54 -6.71 -4.30
N PHE A 92 0.51 -6.89 -3.45
CA PHE A 92 -0.83 -6.32 -3.61
C PHE A 92 -1.17 -5.43 -2.41
N ASP A 93 -0.54 -4.25 -2.34
CA ASP A 93 -0.76 -3.27 -1.26
C ASP A 93 -2.00 -2.39 -1.51
N TYR A 94 -2.93 -2.93 -2.24
CA TYR A 94 -4.22 -2.37 -2.61
C TYR A 94 -5.32 -3.42 -2.42
N TYR A 95 -6.57 -3.05 -2.63
CA TYR A 95 -7.66 -4.03 -2.71
C TYR A 95 -8.60 -3.70 -3.87
N ILE A 96 -9.35 -4.71 -4.29
CA ILE A 96 -10.29 -4.61 -5.39
C ILE A 96 -11.65 -5.02 -4.89
N LEU A 97 -12.62 -4.12 -5.08
CA LEU A 97 -14.04 -4.40 -4.87
C LEU A 97 -14.69 -4.67 -6.22
N LYS A 98 -15.54 -5.69 -6.26
CA LYS A 98 -16.33 -5.98 -7.44
C LYS A 98 -17.80 -6.09 -7.07
N ASP A 99 -18.64 -5.53 -7.91
CA ASP A 99 -20.07 -5.78 -7.94
C ASP A 99 -20.31 -6.90 -8.95
N ILE A 100 -20.60 -8.10 -8.44
CA ILE A 100 -20.63 -9.32 -9.26
C ILE A 100 -21.74 -9.26 -10.30
N PRO A 101 -23.00 -8.86 -9.99
CA PRO A 101 -24.06 -8.80 -10.99
C PRO A 101 -23.77 -7.83 -12.12
N ASP A 102 -23.27 -6.64 -11.78
CA ASP A 102 -23.03 -5.55 -12.71
C ASP A 102 -21.66 -5.62 -13.40
N GLN A 103 -20.80 -6.55 -12.98
CA GLN A 103 -19.41 -6.68 -13.44
C GLN A 103 -18.60 -5.38 -13.29
N LYS A 104 -18.95 -4.55 -12.30
CA LYS A 104 -18.21 -3.33 -12.00
C LYS A 104 -17.03 -3.65 -11.07
N VAL A 105 -15.85 -3.18 -11.46
CA VAL A 105 -14.60 -3.42 -10.75
C VAL A 105 -14.03 -2.09 -10.29
N TYR A 106 -13.69 -1.99 -9.00
CA TYR A 106 -13.12 -0.80 -8.38
C TYR A 106 -11.77 -1.13 -7.77
N TYR A 107 -10.78 -0.35 -8.12
CA TYR A 107 -9.44 -0.44 -7.56
C TYR A 107 -9.27 0.62 -6.47
N TYR A 108 -8.88 0.22 -5.28
CA TYR A 108 -8.69 1.10 -4.13
C TYR A 108 -7.27 1.03 -3.61
N ASP A 109 -6.72 2.20 -3.29
CA ASP A 109 -5.41 2.33 -2.65
C ASP A 109 -5.49 3.37 -1.52
N ARG A 110 -4.44 3.44 -0.67
CA ARG A 110 -4.36 4.40 0.43
C ARG A 110 -3.06 5.18 0.39
N VAL A 111 -3.17 6.48 0.63
CA VAL A 111 -2.06 7.39 0.74
C VAL A 111 -2.19 8.18 2.03
N GLY A 112 -1.24 7.98 2.97
CA GLY A 112 -1.23 8.71 4.23
C GLY A 112 -2.52 8.57 5.05
N GLY A 113 -3.25 7.46 4.87
CA GLY A 113 -4.53 7.18 5.52
C GLY A 113 -5.78 7.61 4.74
N LYS A 114 -5.64 8.36 3.65
CA LYS A 114 -6.74 8.71 2.75
C LYS A 114 -6.90 7.68 1.65
N GLN A 115 -8.12 7.35 1.30
CA GLN A 115 -8.43 6.45 0.18
C GLN A 115 -8.46 7.21 -1.14
N ILE A 116 -7.91 6.56 -2.19
CA ILE A 116 -8.07 6.96 -3.58
C ILE A 116 -8.49 5.74 -4.39
N TYR A 117 -9.41 5.92 -5.35
CA TYR A 117 -9.93 4.82 -6.13
C TYR A 117 -10.26 5.21 -7.56
N TYR A 118 -10.33 4.19 -8.42
CA TYR A 118 -10.93 4.33 -9.74
C TYR A 118 -11.81 3.13 -10.06
N GLN A 119 -12.74 3.31 -10.99
CA GLN A 119 -13.50 2.24 -11.61
C GLN A 119 -12.74 1.77 -12.85
N GLU A 120 -12.54 0.46 -13.00
CA GLU A 120 -11.97 -0.15 -14.20
C GLU A 120 -12.92 0.08 -15.39
N ASP A 121 -12.37 0.58 -16.46
CA ASP A 121 -13.12 0.95 -17.69
C ASP A 121 -12.87 0.00 -18.88
N ARG A 122 -11.96 -0.98 -18.71
CA ARG A 122 -11.64 -1.97 -19.74
C ARG A 122 -12.39 -3.28 -19.48
N PRO A 123 -13.30 -3.69 -20.37
CA PRO A 123 -13.94 -4.99 -20.25
C PRO A 123 -12.95 -6.11 -20.54
N ILE A 124 -13.06 -7.22 -19.80
CA ILE A 124 -12.31 -8.44 -20.10
C ILE A 124 -13.12 -9.27 -21.05
N GLN A 125 -12.59 -9.47 -22.26
CA GLN A 125 -13.23 -10.29 -23.27
C GLN A 125 -12.64 -11.69 -23.26
N TRP A 126 -13.39 -12.64 -22.73
CA TRP A 126 -12.97 -14.05 -22.62
C TRP A 126 -13.26 -14.82 -23.91
N HIS A 127 -12.25 -15.52 -24.39
CA HIS A 127 -12.39 -16.57 -25.38
C HIS A 127 -12.41 -17.93 -24.66
N VAL A 128 -13.60 -18.51 -24.52
CA VAL A 128 -13.79 -19.81 -23.86
C VAL A 128 -13.51 -20.91 -24.86
N THR A 129 -12.66 -21.89 -24.50
CA THR A 129 -12.35 -23.07 -25.33
C THR A 129 -13.16 -24.26 -24.89
N ASN A 130 -13.07 -25.36 -25.66
CA ASN A 130 -13.69 -26.63 -25.28
C ASN A 130 -12.80 -27.51 -24.39
N ASP A 131 -11.60 -27.01 -24.05
CA ASP A 131 -10.66 -27.74 -23.22
C ASP A 131 -11.20 -27.83 -21.79
N VAL A 132 -11.30 -29.01 -21.25
CA VAL A 132 -11.74 -29.28 -19.89
C VAL A 132 -10.71 -30.16 -19.21
N GLU A 133 -10.19 -29.70 -18.09
CA GLU A 133 -9.20 -30.40 -17.28
C GLU A 133 -9.53 -30.29 -15.79
N LYS A 134 -8.93 -31.18 -15.00
CA LYS A 134 -9.01 -31.08 -13.55
C LYS A 134 -7.95 -30.11 -13.05
N GLN A 135 -8.38 -28.94 -12.54
CA GLN A 135 -7.52 -27.90 -11.95
C GLN A 135 -7.89 -27.68 -10.48
N ASN A 136 -6.91 -27.76 -9.60
CA ASN A 136 -7.09 -27.51 -8.16
C ASN A 136 -8.27 -28.29 -7.52
N GLY A 137 -8.50 -29.51 -8.02
CA GLY A 137 -9.57 -30.40 -7.53
C GLY A 137 -10.93 -30.24 -8.23
N TYR A 138 -11.10 -29.25 -9.10
CA TYR A 138 -12.35 -28.97 -9.82
C TYR A 138 -12.26 -29.34 -11.29
N SER A 139 -13.38 -29.81 -11.86
CA SER A 139 -13.54 -29.90 -13.32
C SER A 139 -13.61 -28.48 -13.87
N SER A 140 -12.65 -28.06 -14.68
CA SER A 140 -12.48 -26.68 -15.07
C SER A 140 -12.34 -26.57 -16.58
N GLN A 141 -13.00 -25.55 -17.14
CA GLN A 141 -12.95 -25.20 -18.56
C GLN A 141 -11.97 -24.05 -18.77
N LYS A 142 -11.21 -24.10 -19.86
CA LYS A 142 -10.21 -23.11 -20.21
C LYS A 142 -10.84 -21.89 -20.89
N ALA A 143 -10.33 -20.70 -20.55
CA ALA A 143 -10.60 -19.48 -21.25
C ALA A 143 -9.33 -18.62 -21.34
N THR A 144 -9.22 -17.81 -22.40
CA THR A 144 -8.12 -16.89 -22.60
C THR A 144 -8.63 -15.47 -22.80
N ALA A 145 -7.85 -14.48 -22.39
CA ALA A 145 -8.15 -13.08 -22.62
C ALA A 145 -6.89 -12.23 -22.71
N SER A 146 -6.91 -11.17 -23.50
CA SER A 146 -5.89 -10.14 -23.46
C SER A 146 -6.35 -9.03 -22.53
N PHE A 147 -5.58 -8.75 -21.49
CA PHE A 147 -5.91 -7.71 -20.51
C PHE A 147 -4.65 -7.05 -19.97
N ALA A 148 -4.64 -5.72 -19.98
CA ALA A 148 -3.56 -4.90 -19.41
C ALA A 148 -2.16 -5.25 -19.93
N GLY A 149 -2.03 -5.50 -21.24
CA GLY A 149 -0.77 -5.78 -21.91
C GLY A 149 -0.24 -7.21 -21.75
N ARG A 150 -1.01 -8.11 -21.14
CA ARG A 150 -0.69 -9.54 -20.96
C ARG A 150 -1.78 -10.41 -21.57
N THR A 151 -1.39 -11.62 -21.97
CA THR A 151 -2.34 -12.68 -22.33
C THR A 151 -2.55 -13.57 -21.12
N TRP A 152 -3.80 -13.75 -20.72
CA TRP A 152 -4.17 -14.51 -19.54
C TRP A 152 -4.86 -15.82 -19.92
N THR A 153 -4.50 -16.88 -19.23
CA THR A 153 -5.18 -18.16 -19.28
C THR A 153 -5.88 -18.39 -17.96
N ALA A 154 -7.20 -18.56 -18.00
CA ALA A 154 -8.04 -18.87 -16.86
C ALA A 154 -8.62 -20.28 -16.99
N TRP A 155 -8.69 -20.99 -15.87
CA TRP A 155 -9.44 -22.20 -15.71
C TRP A 155 -10.57 -21.93 -14.73
N PHE A 156 -11.81 -22.02 -15.17
CA PHE A 156 -12.98 -21.74 -14.35
C PHE A 156 -13.86 -22.99 -14.19
N THR A 157 -14.52 -23.10 -13.04
CA THR A 157 -15.42 -24.22 -12.74
C THR A 157 -16.86 -23.75 -12.60
N LYS A 158 -17.78 -24.53 -13.18
CA LYS A 158 -19.23 -24.34 -13.01
C LYS A 158 -19.76 -24.97 -11.72
N ASP A 159 -18.94 -25.78 -11.03
CA ASP A 159 -19.30 -26.38 -9.73
C ASP A 159 -19.47 -25.31 -8.64
N ILE A 160 -18.90 -24.12 -8.88
CA ILE A 160 -19.06 -22.94 -8.02
C ILE A 160 -19.76 -21.88 -8.85
N ASN A 161 -21.06 -21.69 -8.60
CA ASN A 161 -21.90 -20.77 -9.35
C ASN A 161 -21.68 -19.31 -8.92
N VAL A 162 -20.46 -18.82 -9.17
CA VAL A 162 -20.05 -17.43 -8.92
C VAL A 162 -19.20 -16.96 -10.08
N SER A 163 -19.64 -15.93 -10.79
CA SER A 163 -18.93 -15.36 -11.95
C SER A 163 -17.82 -14.41 -11.49
N ASP A 164 -16.80 -14.93 -10.82
CA ASP A 164 -15.75 -14.14 -10.21
C ASP A 164 -14.38 -14.86 -10.22
N GLY A 165 -13.33 -14.16 -9.78
CA GLY A 165 -11.97 -14.68 -9.74
C GLY A 165 -10.99 -13.74 -9.03
N PRO A 166 -9.70 -14.09 -8.98
CA PRO A 166 -8.67 -13.27 -8.34
C PRO A 166 -8.45 -11.95 -9.09
N TYR A 167 -7.89 -10.96 -8.40
CA TYR A 167 -7.60 -9.65 -8.92
C TYR A 167 -8.85 -8.98 -9.54
N LYS A 168 -8.74 -8.43 -10.75
CA LYS A 168 -9.85 -7.79 -11.50
C LYS A 168 -10.65 -8.75 -12.36
N PHE A 169 -10.26 -10.02 -12.38
CA PHE A 169 -10.82 -11.00 -13.31
C PHE A 169 -12.17 -11.51 -12.83
N SER A 170 -13.16 -11.45 -13.74
CA SER A 170 -14.53 -11.90 -13.55
C SER A 170 -15.19 -12.14 -14.92
N GLY A 171 -16.48 -12.51 -14.95
CA GLY A 171 -17.27 -12.57 -16.18
C GLY A 171 -17.30 -13.94 -16.85
N LEU A 172 -16.61 -14.96 -16.32
CA LEU A 172 -16.78 -16.35 -16.76
C LEU A 172 -17.98 -17.00 -16.07
N PRO A 173 -18.64 -17.99 -16.67
CA PRO A 173 -19.81 -18.66 -16.08
C PRO A 173 -19.40 -19.66 -14.98
N GLY A 174 -18.74 -19.16 -13.91
CA GLY A 174 -18.22 -19.91 -12.80
C GLY A 174 -17.01 -19.24 -12.16
N LEU A 175 -16.49 -19.84 -11.08
CA LEU A 175 -15.33 -19.30 -10.36
C LEU A 175 -14.03 -19.65 -11.09
N ILE A 176 -13.15 -18.67 -11.25
CA ILE A 176 -11.79 -18.91 -11.75
C ILE A 176 -10.99 -19.59 -10.64
N VAL A 177 -10.60 -20.83 -10.85
CA VAL A 177 -9.84 -21.65 -9.89
C VAL A 177 -8.33 -21.61 -10.15
N LYS A 178 -7.92 -21.27 -11.38
CA LYS A 178 -6.54 -21.03 -11.73
C LYS A 178 -6.47 -19.90 -12.77
N LEU A 179 -5.49 -19.03 -12.63
CA LEU A 179 -5.24 -17.93 -13.55
C LEU A 179 -3.73 -17.75 -13.68
N GLU A 180 -3.23 -17.62 -14.90
CA GLU A 180 -1.82 -17.39 -15.15
C GLU A 180 -1.62 -16.52 -16.42
N ASP A 181 -0.58 -15.72 -16.44
CA ASP A 181 -0.19 -14.98 -17.63
C ASP A 181 0.73 -15.82 -18.53
N ASP A 182 0.86 -15.40 -19.78
CA ASP A 182 1.64 -16.10 -20.82
C ASP A 182 3.14 -16.17 -20.55
N LYS A 183 3.65 -15.28 -19.69
CA LYS A 183 5.06 -15.24 -19.29
C LYS A 183 5.35 -16.03 -18.02
N GLY A 184 4.33 -16.46 -17.29
CA GLY A 184 4.46 -17.11 -15.99
C GLY A 184 4.90 -16.15 -14.88
N ASP A 185 4.73 -14.85 -15.07
CA ASP A 185 5.08 -13.82 -14.08
C ASP A 185 4.07 -13.75 -12.95
N TYR A 186 2.82 -14.09 -13.26
CA TYR A 186 1.70 -14.09 -12.32
C TYR A 186 0.91 -15.37 -12.41
N LYS A 187 0.71 -16.01 -11.26
CA LYS A 187 -0.07 -17.21 -11.15
C LYS A 187 -0.93 -17.21 -9.89
N PHE A 188 -2.19 -17.51 -10.03
CA PHE A 188 -3.16 -17.62 -8.95
C PHE A 188 -3.75 -19.04 -8.96
N ASP A 189 -3.53 -19.79 -7.90
CA ASP A 189 -4.05 -21.14 -7.72
C ASP A 189 -5.00 -21.18 -6.52
N LEU A 190 -6.26 -21.55 -6.72
CA LEU A 190 -7.22 -21.73 -5.63
C LEU A 190 -6.81 -22.93 -4.78
N ILE A 191 -6.48 -22.69 -3.51
CA ILE A 191 -6.06 -23.76 -2.60
C ILE A 191 -7.12 -24.14 -1.58
N LYS A 192 -8.03 -23.21 -1.22
CA LYS A 192 -9.02 -23.48 -0.17
C LYS A 192 -10.23 -22.55 -0.27
N LYS A 193 -11.39 -23.10 0.14
CA LYS A 193 -12.64 -22.38 0.40
C LYS A 193 -12.97 -22.47 1.88
N VAL A 194 -13.31 -21.34 2.53
CA VAL A 194 -13.73 -21.29 3.93
C VAL A 194 -14.91 -20.32 4.10
N VAL A 195 -15.71 -20.53 5.13
CA VAL A 195 -16.77 -19.60 5.53
C VAL A 195 -16.27 -18.77 6.71
N VAL A 196 -16.32 -17.46 6.59
CA VAL A 196 -15.85 -16.51 7.59
C VAL A 196 -17.05 -15.82 8.22
N LYS A 197 -17.18 -15.90 9.54
CA LYS A 197 -18.30 -15.28 10.28
C LYS A 197 -18.14 -13.76 10.44
N ASN A 198 -16.89 -13.29 10.58
CA ASN A 198 -16.53 -11.89 10.74
C ASN A 198 -15.52 -11.55 9.65
N SER A 199 -15.99 -11.26 8.44
CA SER A 199 -15.10 -10.76 7.40
C SER A 199 -14.65 -9.35 7.74
N PHE A 200 -13.39 -9.06 7.47
CA PHE A 200 -12.91 -7.70 7.45
C PHE A 200 -13.65 -6.96 6.33
N GLU A 201 -14.33 -5.90 6.68
CA GLU A 201 -14.88 -4.96 5.73
C GLU A 201 -13.93 -3.77 5.69
N GLU A 202 -13.28 -3.57 4.55
CA GLU A 202 -12.54 -2.35 4.34
C GLU A 202 -13.57 -1.21 4.26
N PRO A 203 -13.59 -0.29 5.23
CA PRO A 203 -14.55 0.80 5.19
C PRO A 203 -14.23 1.69 4.00
N MET A 204 -15.21 1.97 3.16
CA MET A 204 -15.11 3.04 2.18
C MET A 204 -15.15 4.36 2.95
N ASP A 205 -14.07 5.13 2.85
CA ASP A 205 -14.04 6.46 3.45
C ASP A 205 -15.03 7.37 2.68
N ALA A 206 -15.85 8.10 3.40
CA ALA A 206 -16.82 9.01 2.79
C ALA A 206 -16.14 10.11 1.95
N ASP A 207 -14.86 10.40 2.24
CA ASP A 207 -14.01 11.37 1.55
C ASP A 207 -12.98 10.68 0.61
N ALA A 208 -13.22 9.42 0.22
CA ALA A 208 -12.38 8.71 -0.75
C ALA A 208 -12.30 9.49 -2.06
N ARG A 209 -11.08 9.77 -2.53
CA ARG A 209 -10.84 10.55 -3.74
C ARG A 209 -11.05 9.66 -4.97
N LYS A 210 -12.02 10.04 -5.80
CA LYS A 210 -12.23 9.38 -7.09
C LYS A 210 -11.22 9.88 -8.11
N SER A 211 -10.64 8.96 -8.88
CA SER A 211 -9.76 9.21 -10.02
C SER A 211 -10.26 8.46 -11.26
N SER A 212 -9.61 8.63 -12.37
CA SER A 212 -9.70 7.74 -13.53
C SER A 212 -8.52 6.77 -13.53
N ARG A 213 -8.65 5.63 -14.19
CA ARG A 213 -7.55 4.67 -14.36
C ARG A 213 -6.29 5.33 -14.93
N VAL A 214 -6.46 6.16 -15.97
CA VAL A 214 -5.34 6.83 -16.67
C VAL A 214 -4.63 7.83 -15.77
N ASN A 215 -5.36 8.58 -14.94
CA ASN A 215 -4.80 9.63 -14.10
C ASN A 215 -4.37 9.13 -12.71
N PHE A 216 -4.68 7.87 -12.37
CA PHE A 216 -4.57 7.35 -11.01
C PHE A 216 -3.20 7.55 -10.38
N HIS A 217 -2.13 7.24 -11.09
CA HIS A 217 -0.75 7.39 -10.58
C HIS A 217 -0.40 8.86 -10.34
N GLY A 218 -0.80 9.76 -11.24
CA GLY A 218 -0.60 11.20 -11.08
C GLY A 218 -1.39 11.77 -9.91
N ASP A 219 -2.66 11.40 -9.79
CA ASP A 219 -3.53 11.83 -8.70
C ASP A 219 -3.07 11.29 -7.35
N LYS A 220 -2.56 10.05 -7.32
CA LYS A 220 -1.96 9.44 -6.13
C LYS A 220 -0.72 10.22 -5.68
N ALA A 221 0.20 10.53 -6.59
CA ALA A 221 1.39 11.32 -6.32
C ALA A 221 1.05 12.76 -5.85
N ALA A 222 0.05 13.38 -6.46
CA ALA A 222 -0.44 14.69 -6.05
C ALA A 222 -1.00 14.66 -4.62
N LEU A 223 -1.76 13.63 -4.27
CA LEU A 223 -2.29 13.42 -2.93
C LEU A 223 -1.18 13.22 -1.89
N GLU A 224 -0.13 12.46 -2.23
CA GLU A 224 1.05 12.27 -1.37
C GLU A 224 1.75 13.60 -1.08
N LEU A 225 1.94 14.41 -2.12
CA LEU A 225 2.56 15.72 -2.00
C LEU A 225 1.71 16.68 -1.13
N GLU A 226 0.40 16.70 -1.32
CA GLU A 226 -0.54 17.48 -0.52
C GLU A 226 -0.44 17.12 0.97
N LEU A 227 -0.49 15.83 1.28
CA LEU A 227 -0.40 15.34 2.66
C LEU A 227 0.97 15.62 3.30
N SER A 228 2.06 15.56 2.53
CA SER A 228 3.40 15.88 3.01
C SER A 228 3.56 17.37 3.36
N LYS A 229 2.99 18.27 2.55
CA LYS A 229 2.97 19.71 2.80
C LYS A 229 2.19 20.04 4.08
N ASN A 230 1.02 19.44 4.25
CA ASN A 230 0.18 19.64 5.44
C ASN A 230 0.87 19.15 6.72
N LYS A 231 1.60 18.04 6.69
CA LYS A 231 2.41 17.57 7.84
C LYS A 231 3.52 18.55 8.20
N ARG A 232 4.20 19.15 7.22
CA ARG A 232 5.26 20.14 7.47
C ARG A 232 4.69 21.43 8.06
N SER A 233 3.54 21.90 7.60
CA SER A 233 2.87 23.09 8.12
C SER A 233 2.45 22.92 9.59
N ILE A 234 1.96 21.75 9.98
CA ILE A 234 1.56 21.46 11.37
C ILE A 234 2.80 21.39 12.30
N ASN A 235 3.91 20.80 11.85
CA ASN A 235 5.12 20.70 12.65
C ASN A 235 5.93 22.00 12.69
N GLY A 236 5.83 22.88 11.68
CA GLY A 236 6.50 24.18 11.62
C GLY A 236 5.84 25.25 12.49
N GLY A 237 4.57 25.08 12.85
CA GLY A 237 3.82 26.06 13.65
C GLY A 237 4.10 26.04 15.16
N ASN A 238 4.82 25.04 15.67
CA ASN A 238 5.02 24.88 17.11
C ASN A 238 6.40 25.35 17.62
N ASN A 239 7.21 26.02 16.77
CA ASN A 239 8.54 26.50 17.16
C ASN A 239 8.70 28.05 17.04
N GLY A 240 7.59 28.78 17.04
CA GLY A 240 7.55 30.24 16.98
C GLY A 240 6.90 30.85 18.22
N GLY A 241 7.45 30.58 19.39
CA GLY A 241 6.98 31.17 20.61
C GLY A 241 8.11 31.63 21.54
N MET A 242 8.27 32.93 21.69
CA MET A 242 9.03 33.66 22.69
C MET A 242 10.51 33.97 22.38
N GLN A 243 10.72 35.07 21.68
CA GLN A 243 11.70 36.05 22.12
C GLN A 243 11.02 37.43 22.11
N GLY A 244 10.53 37.82 23.28
CA GLY A 244 10.10 39.16 23.57
C GLY A 244 11.33 40.08 23.61
N PHE A 245 11.40 40.98 22.65
CA PHE A 245 12.30 42.12 22.73
C PHE A 245 11.64 43.15 23.63
N GLU A 246 12.08 43.23 24.88
CA GLU A 246 11.85 44.38 25.74
C GLU A 246 12.94 45.42 25.47
N ALA A 247 12.56 46.49 24.80
CA ALA A 247 13.36 47.69 24.65
C ALA A 247 13.30 48.47 25.96
N GLY A 248 14.32 48.30 26.80
CA GLY A 248 14.55 49.14 27.98
C GLY A 248 15.71 50.10 27.70
N ARG A 249 15.38 51.40 27.43
CA ARG A 249 16.29 52.53 27.52
C ARG A 249 16.74 52.70 28.98
N HIS A 250 18.04 52.74 29.24
CA HIS A 250 18.63 53.61 30.31
C HIS A 250 20.00 54.02 29.90
N GLN A 251 20.11 55.33 30.05
CA GLN A 251 21.20 56.24 29.82
C GLN A 251 22.09 56.26 31.07
N GLY A 252 23.44 56.39 30.86
CA GLY A 252 24.28 57.07 31.80
C GLY A 252 25.39 56.32 32.49
N GLY A 253 26.60 56.87 32.40
CA GLY A 253 27.57 56.77 33.48
C GLY A 253 28.95 56.25 33.09
N MET A 254 29.81 57.22 32.96
CA MET A 254 31.29 57.26 32.86
C MET A 254 32.04 56.31 33.81
N ASN A 255 33.22 55.97 33.34
CA ASN A 255 34.51 56.14 33.99
C ASN A 255 35.31 54.85 34.29
N GLY A 256 36.51 54.80 33.78
CA GLY A 256 37.75 54.66 34.55
C GLY A 256 38.44 53.31 34.41
N GLY A 257 39.57 53.33 33.73
CA GLY A 257 40.82 52.86 34.30
C GLY A 257 41.22 51.41 34.07
N GLY A 258 42.25 51.23 33.31
CA GLY A 258 43.53 50.68 33.84
C GLY A 258 43.89 49.26 33.41
N ARG A 259 44.87 49.27 32.55
CA ARG A 259 46.19 48.59 32.66
C ARG A 259 46.35 47.08 32.63
N ASP A 260 47.11 46.74 31.62
CA ASP A 260 48.37 45.96 31.63
C ASP A 260 48.32 44.41 31.73
N GLY A 261 49.04 43.83 30.81
CA GLY A 261 49.84 42.61 31.02
C GLY A 261 49.71 41.58 29.91
N MET A 262 50.46 41.73 28.88
CA MET A 262 51.73 41.08 28.48
C MET A 262 51.75 39.54 28.38
N ARG A 263 52.22 39.17 27.20
CA ARG A 263 53.16 38.06 26.83
C ARG A 263 52.60 36.68 26.81
N GLY A 264 52.91 35.91 25.84
CA GLY A 264 53.93 35.54 24.89
C GLY A 264 53.48 34.27 24.22
N GLY A 265 53.77 33.96 23.04
CA GLY A 265 55.06 33.77 22.44
C GLY A 265 55.12 32.34 21.93
N GLY A 266 55.56 32.14 20.70
CA GLY A 266 56.19 30.94 20.19
C GLY A 266 55.45 30.25 19.04
N MET A 267 55.76 30.58 17.82
CA MET A 267 56.79 30.07 16.89
C MET A 267 56.75 28.56 16.67
N ARG A 268 56.51 28.18 15.49
CA ARG A 268 57.28 27.89 14.31
C ARG A 268 56.98 26.56 13.66
N ARG A 269 56.96 26.64 12.37
CA ARG A 269 57.54 25.82 11.26
C ARG A 269 56.82 24.53 10.95
N GLY A 270 56.51 24.25 9.76
CA GLY A 270 57.09 24.50 8.43
C GLY A 270 57.03 23.19 7.69
N GLY A 271 56.77 23.17 6.40
CA GLY A 271 56.95 21.95 5.61
C GLY A 271 56.06 21.87 4.38
N THR A 272 56.50 22.42 3.37
CA THR A 272 56.37 22.18 1.91
C THR A 272 55.94 20.78 1.46
N GLY A 273 55.16 20.74 0.37
CA GLY A 273 55.14 19.59 -0.52
C GLY A 273 53.96 19.56 -1.46
N MET A 274 54.20 19.93 -2.63
CA MET A 274 53.50 19.90 -3.89
C MET A 274 52.61 18.68 -4.23
N ASN A 275 51.59 18.97 -4.96
CA ASN A 275 51.24 18.49 -6.30
C ASN A 275 50.02 17.58 -6.44
N GLY A 276 49.05 18.07 -7.18
CA GLY A 276 48.48 17.45 -8.38
C GLY A 276 47.31 16.50 -8.17
N GLY A 277 46.19 16.88 -8.70
CA GLY A 277 45.18 15.93 -9.08
C GLY A 277 43.73 16.42 -8.85
N ASN A 278 43.26 17.06 -9.87
CA ASN A 278 41.87 17.38 -10.12
C ASN A 278 41.01 16.12 -10.05
N SER A 279 39.98 16.11 -9.25
CA SER A 279 38.76 15.40 -9.56
C SER A 279 37.61 15.96 -8.71
N ASP A 280 36.83 16.77 -9.36
CA ASP A 280 35.54 17.27 -8.88
C ASP A 280 34.57 16.10 -8.61
N LEU A 281 34.26 15.83 -7.37
CA LEU A 281 33.08 15.09 -6.96
C LEU A 281 32.26 15.98 -6.04
N PRO A 282 30.97 16.22 -6.36
CA PRO A 282 30.14 17.02 -5.49
C PRO A 282 29.85 16.25 -4.19
N ALA A 283 30.05 16.93 -3.07
CA ALA A 283 29.71 16.48 -1.75
C ALA A 283 28.22 16.13 -1.67
N GLN A 284 27.92 14.85 -1.48
CA GLN A 284 26.57 14.42 -1.12
C GLN A 284 26.30 14.78 0.33
N SER A 285 25.41 15.73 0.54
CA SER A 285 24.82 15.99 1.85
C SER A 285 23.89 14.79 2.20
N PHE A 286 24.26 14.06 3.23
CA PHE A 286 23.39 13.06 3.84
C PHE A 286 22.23 13.78 4.55
N GLY A 287 21.14 14.02 3.82
CA GLY A 287 19.84 14.37 4.38
C GLY A 287 19.14 13.08 4.79
N SER A 288 19.05 12.84 6.09
CA SER A 288 18.18 11.82 6.67
C SER A 288 16.73 12.16 6.38
N GLY A 289 16.24 11.71 5.24
CA GLY A 289 14.83 11.72 4.86
C GLY A 289 14.42 10.30 4.57
N ASN A 290 13.70 9.69 5.50
CA ASN A 290 13.05 8.41 5.33
C ASN A 290 11.91 8.57 4.30
N THR A 291 12.24 8.74 3.03
CA THR A 291 11.33 8.51 1.92
C THR A 291 11.44 7.02 1.60
N SER A 292 10.47 6.25 2.06
CA SER A 292 10.24 4.93 1.49
C SER A 292 9.89 5.14 0.02
N PHE A 293 10.90 5.10 -0.84
CA PHE A 293 10.66 4.88 -2.25
C PHE A 293 10.02 3.50 -2.33
N ASN A 294 8.73 3.49 -2.60
CA ASN A 294 8.06 2.32 -3.11
C ASN A 294 8.75 2.06 -4.47
N THR A 295 9.77 1.22 -4.47
CA THR A 295 10.34 0.66 -5.69
C THR A 295 9.22 -0.18 -6.27
N GLY A 296 8.41 0.45 -7.14
CA GLY A 296 7.38 -0.22 -7.89
C GLY A 296 8.00 -1.50 -8.46
N SER A 297 7.28 -2.60 -8.35
CA SER A 297 7.69 -3.85 -8.98
C SER A 297 8.15 -3.53 -10.40
N GLN A 298 9.38 -3.93 -10.76
CA GLN A 298 9.89 -3.77 -12.13
C GLN A 298 9.05 -4.56 -13.14
N ASN A 299 8.19 -5.43 -12.64
CA ASN A 299 7.27 -6.25 -13.39
C ASN A 299 5.85 -6.11 -12.84
N PRO A 300 5.14 -5.02 -13.17
CA PRO A 300 3.77 -4.82 -12.69
C PRO A 300 2.80 -5.80 -13.34
N ILE A 301 1.71 -6.15 -12.63
CA ILE A 301 0.65 -7.03 -13.14
C ILE A 301 -0.04 -6.43 -14.38
N GLU A 302 -0.11 -5.11 -14.48
CA GLU A 302 -0.61 -4.38 -15.64
C GLU A 302 0.55 -3.71 -16.36
N LEU A 303 0.82 -4.17 -17.57
CA LEU A 303 1.67 -3.49 -18.53
C LEU A 303 0.81 -2.45 -19.24
N GLN A 304 1.24 -1.20 -19.29
CA GLN A 304 0.45 -0.11 -19.90
C GLN A 304 0.34 -0.26 -21.41
#